data_724794c621cd9d5fe6c6ebaccd8203c9
#
_entry.id   724794c621cd9d5fe6c6ebaccd8203c9
#
_cell.length_a   1.000
_cell.length_b   1.000
_cell.length_c   1.000
_cell.angle_alpha   90.00
_cell.angle_beta   90.00
_cell.angle_gamma   90.00
#
_symmetry.space_group_name_H-M   'P 1'
#
loop_
_entity.id
_entity.type
_entity.pdbx_description
1 polymer ?
#
loop_
_entity_poly.entity_id
_entity_poly.type
_entity_poly.pdbx_seq_one_letter_code
_entity_poly.pdbx_strand_id
1 'polypeptide(L)'
;HMNNEELKQMFEKNKVSISSNGILYRNDKKGLIPSLLSKWFDERVEYKRLMKKYGEEGDDEQHGYFKRRQHVQKIVLNSLYGVLGLPVFRFYDIDNAEATTTTGQDLIKFTEKIANSYYNTKLGDKEDYCIYTDTDSVFYSAIPLVKKDFPNADLNDDKFMTEKILETAKVVQDYINESYNLFAKRFLNCDEHRFDIKQECVAKSAFWVTKKRYGQWIINDGGLTCDKLDVKGLDIVRSSFPPAMRDLMTQVLKDILGDVDKDEIDEKIMKFKKEMKTTDIQNISLPTGVKKLNKFKDSTPKDAVFTTMKKGTPVHVKAAWIYNDLLRY
;
A
#
# COMPACT_ATOMS: atom_id res chain seq x y z
N HIS A 1 26.50 -18.68 -28.09
CA HIS A 1 25.78 -17.42 -28.05
C HIS A 1 24.83 -17.41 -29.26
N MET A 2 23.53 -17.48 -29.00
CA MET A 2 22.50 -17.29 -30.03
C MET A 2 22.46 -15.82 -30.44
N ASN A 3 22.31 -15.56 -31.73
CA ASN A 3 22.07 -14.20 -32.20
C ASN A 3 20.59 -13.80 -32.04
N ASN A 4 20.26 -12.54 -32.26
CA ASN A 4 18.90 -12.02 -32.03
C ASN A 4 17.83 -12.70 -32.94
N GLU A 5 18.18 -13.12 -34.14
CA GLU A 5 17.27 -13.82 -35.05
C GLU A 5 17.02 -15.27 -34.60
N GLU A 6 18.06 -15.96 -34.14
CA GLU A 6 17.95 -17.31 -33.59
C GLU A 6 17.10 -17.31 -32.29
N LEU A 7 17.28 -16.30 -31.40
CA LEU A 7 16.46 -16.09 -30.23
C LEU A 7 14.99 -15.88 -30.60
N LYS A 8 14.74 -14.98 -31.55
CA LYS A 8 13.38 -14.68 -32.01
C LYS A 8 12.69 -15.91 -32.59
N GLN A 9 13.38 -16.65 -33.47
CA GLN A 9 12.86 -17.93 -34.02
C GLN A 9 12.60 -18.96 -32.93
N MET A 10 13.44 -19.02 -31.91
CA MET A 10 13.24 -19.89 -30.76
C MET A 10 11.97 -19.54 -29.98
N PHE A 11 11.72 -18.25 -29.70
CA PHE A 11 10.52 -17.80 -29.01
C PHE A 11 9.25 -18.08 -29.80
N GLU A 12 9.26 -17.80 -31.11
CA GLU A 12 8.12 -18.05 -32.00
C GLU A 12 7.83 -19.55 -32.13
N LYS A 13 8.87 -20.37 -32.38
CA LYS A 13 8.74 -21.84 -32.58
C LYS A 13 8.25 -22.55 -31.30
N ASN A 14 8.75 -22.15 -30.12
CA ASN A 14 8.47 -22.86 -28.88
C ASN A 14 7.27 -22.30 -28.10
N LYS A 15 6.63 -21.23 -28.58
CA LYS A 15 5.50 -20.55 -27.91
C LYS A 15 5.80 -20.29 -26.41
N VAL A 16 6.88 -19.60 -26.15
CA VAL A 16 7.31 -19.29 -24.78
C VAL A 16 7.23 -17.79 -24.50
N SER A 17 6.93 -17.44 -23.28
CA SER A 17 7.15 -16.09 -22.74
C SER A 17 8.39 -16.08 -21.85
N ILE A 18 8.91 -14.89 -21.57
CA ILE A 18 10.11 -14.68 -20.77
C ILE A 18 9.82 -13.67 -19.67
N SER A 19 10.33 -13.92 -18.46
CA SER A 19 10.33 -12.93 -17.37
C SER A 19 11.59 -12.08 -17.38
N SER A 20 11.59 -10.98 -16.63
CA SER A 20 12.71 -10.03 -16.58
C SER A 20 14.01 -10.63 -16.05
N ASN A 21 13.96 -11.71 -15.26
CA ASN A 21 15.14 -12.47 -14.84
C ASN A 21 15.56 -13.59 -15.82
N GLY A 22 14.93 -13.68 -17.01
CA GLY A 22 15.30 -14.61 -18.06
C GLY A 22 14.68 -16.01 -17.99
N ILE A 23 13.76 -16.24 -17.06
CA ILE A 23 13.05 -17.53 -16.96
C ILE A 23 12.03 -17.64 -18.08
N LEU A 24 12.01 -18.80 -18.77
CA LEU A 24 11.11 -19.09 -19.87
C LEU A 24 9.88 -19.86 -19.38
N TYR A 25 8.71 -19.42 -19.83
CA TYR A 25 7.42 -20.04 -19.53
C TYR A 25 6.75 -20.54 -20.80
N ARG A 26 6.20 -21.73 -20.74
CA ARG A 26 5.40 -22.29 -21.85
C ARG A 26 4.06 -21.60 -21.96
N ASN A 27 3.67 -21.21 -23.16
CA ASN A 27 2.38 -20.58 -23.46
C ASN A 27 1.37 -21.56 -24.08
N ASP A 28 1.81 -22.80 -24.41
CA ASP A 28 0.95 -23.83 -25.01
C ASP A 28 0.04 -24.53 -23.99
N LYS A 29 0.37 -24.45 -22.69
CA LYS A 29 -0.39 -25.05 -21.59
C LYS A 29 -0.39 -24.19 -20.35
N LYS A 30 -1.57 -23.88 -19.84
CA LYS A 30 -1.71 -23.15 -18.58
C LYS A 30 -1.31 -24.06 -17.40
N GLY A 31 -0.33 -23.61 -16.60
CA GLY A 31 0.14 -24.30 -15.40
C GLY A 31 -0.89 -24.30 -14.27
N LEU A 32 -0.65 -25.14 -13.25
CA LEU A 32 -1.52 -25.27 -12.08
C LEU A 32 -1.64 -23.93 -11.31
N ILE A 33 -0.50 -23.30 -10.99
CA ILE A 33 -0.48 -22.04 -10.22
C ILE A 33 -1.17 -20.90 -10.97
N PRO A 34 -0.89 -20.61 -12.24
CA PRO A 34 -1.64 -19.63 -13.03
C PRO A 34 -3.14 -19.94 -13.14
N SER A 35 -3.52 -21.22 -13.19
CA SER A 35 -4.94 -21.61 -13.24
C SER A 35 -5.66 -21.31 -11.94
N LEU A 36 -5.04 -21.60 -10.78
CA LEU A 36 -5.58 -21.27 -9.47
C LEU A 36 -5.67 -19.76 -9.26
N LEU A 37 -4.62 -19.01 -9.61
CA LEU A 37 -4.60 -17.55 -9.52
C LEU A 37 -5.71 -16.92 -10.36
N SER A 38 -5.92 -17.41 -11.59
CA SER A 38 -7.01 -16.92 -12.45
C SER A 38 -8.36 -17.13 -11.79
N LYS A 39 -8.64 -18.35 -11.33
CA LYS A 39 -9.90 -18.68 -10.65
C LYS A 39 -10.13 -17.80 -9.43
N TRP A 40 -9.16 -17.67 -8.57
CA TRP A 40 -9.28 -16.87 -7.35
C TRP A 40 -9.40 -15.37 -7.63
N PHE A 41 -8.77 -14.88 -8.68
CA PHE A 41 -8.91 -13.50 -9.11
C PHE A 41 -10.35 -13.23 -9.62
N ASP A 42 -10.88 -14.11 -10.48
CA ASP A 42 -12.22 -13.97 -11.03
C ASP A 42 -13.29 -14.06 -9.91
N GLU A 43 -13.13 -14.99 -8.96
CA GLU A 43 -13.97 -15.05 -7.75
C GLU A 43 -13.92 -13.75 -6.94
N ARG A 44 -12.74 -13.15 -6.78
CA ARG A 44 -12.59 -11.88 -6.05
C ARG A 44 -13.27 -10.72 -6.77
N VAL A 45 -13.18 -10.67 -8.10
CA VAL A 45 -13.89 -9.65 -8.91
C VAL A 45 -15.39 -9.77 -8.68
N GLU A 46 -15.94 -10.98 -8.71
CA GLU A 46 -17.35 -11.23 -8.44
C GLU A 46 -17.76 -10.84 -7.01
N TYR A 47 -16.95 -11.18 -6.00
CA TYR A 47 -17.23 -10.75 -4.61
C TYR A 47 -17.21 -9.23 -4.46
N LYS A 48 -16.34 -8.51 -5.17
CA LYS A 48 -16.36 -7.04 -5.17
C LYS A 48 -17.62 -6.48 -5.82
N ARG A 49 -18.07 -7.09 -6.93
CA ARG A 49 -19.31 -6.69 -7.61
C ARG A 49 -20.52 -6.88 -6.68
N LEU A 50 -20.64 -8.04 -6.03
CA LEU A 50 -21.72 -8.34 -5.09
C LEU A 50 -21.65 -7.46 -3.84
N MET A 51 -20.46 -7.19 -3.30
CA MET A 51 -20.26 -6.26 -2.19
C MET A 51 -20.82 -4.87 -2.53
N LYS A 52 -20.50 -4.35 -3.73
CA LYS A 52 -21.01 -3.05 -4.19
C LYS A 52 -22.53 -3.08 -4.32
N LYS A 53 -23.07 -4.08 -5.01
CA LYS A 53 -24.52 -4.26 -5.21
C LYS A 53 -25.29 -4.22 -3.89
N TYR A 54 -24.91 -5.07 -2.92
CA TYR A 54 -25.61 -5.13 -1.64
C TYR A 54 -25.40 -3.89 -0.77
N GLY A 55 -24.27 -3.18 -0.94
CA GLY A 55 -24.08 -1.86 -0.32
C GLY A 55 -25.04 -0.80 -0.88
N GLU A 56 -25.30 -0.81 -2.18
CA GLU A 56 -26.26 0.09 -2.85
C GLU A 56 -27.73 -0.26 -2.49
N GLU A 57 -28.02 -1.54 -2.24
CA GLU A 57 -29.34 -2.04 -1.81
C GLU A 57 -29.60 -1.84 -0.31
N GLY A 58 -28.59 -1.43 0.47
CA GLY A 58 -28.69 -1.25 1.92
C GLY A 58 -28.71 -2.56 2.72
N ASP A 59 -28.31 -3.68 2.14
CA ASP A 59 -28.18 -4.96 2.82
C ASP A 59 -26.79 -5.08 3.50
N ASP A 60 -26.73 -4.57 4.71
CA ASP A 60 -25.48 -4.53 5.49
C ASP A 60 -24.91 -5.94 5.79
N GLU A 61 -25.75 -6.94 5.91
CA GLU A 61 -25.32 -8.32 6.19
C GLU A 61 -24.58 -8.91 4.98
N GLN A 62 -25.19 -8.87 3.81
CA GLN A 62 -24.60 -9.37 2.57
C GLN A 62 -23.41 -8.50 2.15
N HIS A 63 -23.50 -7.18 2.28
CA HIS A 63 -22.35 -6.30 2.08
C HIS A 63 -21.16 -6.73 2.95
N GLY A 64 -21.38 -6.91 4.26
CA GLY A 64 -20.37 -7.35 5.20
C GLY A 64 -19.81 -8.75 4.88
N TYR A 65 -20.67 -9.68 4.43
CA TYR A 65 -20.26 -11.01 4.02
C TYR A 65 -19.30 -10.96 2.82
N PHE A 66 -19.69 -10.29 1.72
CA PHE A 66 -18.84 -10.21 0.53
C PHE A 66 -17.60 -9.35 0.72
N LYS A 67 -17.64 -8.34 1.60
CA LYS A 67 -16.47 -7.57 2.04
C LYS A 67 -15.41 -8.47 2.68
N ARG A 68 -15.81 -9.38 3.56
CA ARG A 68 -14.90 -10.37 4.17
C ARG A 68 -14.38 -11.37 3.14
N ARG A 69 -15.25 -11.89 2.26
CA ARG A 69 -14.87 -12.87 1.24
C ARG A 69 -13.84 -12.32 0.27
N GLN A 70 -14.07 -11.13 -0.29
CA GLN A 70 -13.09 -10.50 -1.18
C GLN A 70 -11.77 -10.18 -0.49
N HIS A 71 -11.81 -9.86 0.82
CA HIS A 71 -10.59 -9.59 1.58
C HIS A 71 -9.77 -10.86 1.81
N VAL A 72 -10.39 -11.96 2.20
CA VAL A 72 -9.73 -13.27 2.33
C VAL A 72 -9.11 -13.68 0.99
N GLN A 73 -9.85 -13.52 -0.12
CA GLN A 73 -9.35 -13.85 -1.45
C GLN A 73 -8.12 -13.00 -1.83
N LYS A 74 -8.10 -11.71 -1.45
CA LYS A 74 -6.92 -10.85 -1.62
C LYS A 74 -5.71 -11.39 -0.87
N ILE A 75 -5.91 -11.84 0.38
CA ILE A 75 -4.82 -12.42 1.19
C ILE A 75 -4.27 -13.68 0.53
N VAL A 76 -5.14 -14.59 0.08
CA VAL A 76 -4.74 -15.85 -0.56
C VAL A 76 -3.95 -15.59 -1.85
N LEU A 77 -4.43 -14.69 -2.71
CA LEU A 77 -3.75 -14.30 -3.95
C LEU A 77 -2.34 -13.74 -3.67
N ASN A 78 -2.23 -12.82 -2.70
CA ASN A 78 -0.94 -12.20 -2.38
C ASN A 78 0.01 -13.18 -1.67
N SER A 79 -0.52 -14.14 -0.91
CA SER A 79 0.29 -15.13 -0.18
C SER A 79 0.95 -16.15 -1.10
N LEU A 80 0.32 -16.46 -2.24
CA LEU A 80 0.85 -17.49 -3.15
C LEU A 80 2.22 -17.11 -3.71
N TYR A 81 2.42 -15.86 -4.07
CA TYR A 81 3.73 -15.35 -4.44
C TYR A 81 4.77 -15.56 -3.31
N GLY A 82 4.42 -15.18 -2.07
CA GLY A 82 5.33 -15.30 -0.94
C GLY A 82 5.75 -16.74 -0.62
N VAL A 83 4.83 -17.72 -0.79
CA VAL A 83 5.15 -19.11 -0.52
C VAL A 83 6.01 -19.76 -1.62
N LEU A 84 6.03 -19.25 -2.85
CA LEU A 84 6.97 -19.70 -3.88
C LEU A 84 8.42 -19.53 -3.45
N GLY A 85 8.74 -18.46 -2.69
CA GLY A 85 10.06 -18.22 -2.12
C GLY A 85 10.32 -18.92 -0.77
N LEU A 86 9.40 -19.78 -0.28
CA LEU A 86 9.52 -20.44 1.02
C LEU A 86 10.05 -21.87 0.86
N PRO A 87 11.26 -22.22 1.35
CA PRO A 87 11.90 -23.53 1.10
C PRO A 87 11.09 -24.76 1.55
N VAL A 88 10.18 -24.60 2.51
CA VAL A 88 9.32 -25.69 3.00
C VAL A 88 8.03 -25.86 2.18
N PHE A 89 7.80 -24.99 1.21
CA PHE A 89 6.62 -25.09 0.35
C PHE A 89 6.82 -26.18 -0.73
N ARG A 90 5.78 -26.99 -0.96
CA ARG A 90 5.85 -28.10 -1.93
C ARG A 90 6.25 -27.67 -3.36
N PHE A 91 5.86 -26.46 -3.77
CA PHE A 91 6.16 -25.89 -5.07
C PHE A 91 7.15 -24.72 -4.93
N TYR A 92 8.09 -24.84 -3.96
CA TYR A 92 9.16 -23.87 -3.80
C TYR A 92 9.96 -23.75 -5.09
N ASP A 93 10.11 -22.53 -5.54
CA ASP A 93 10.90 -22.18 -6.71
C ASP A 93 11.30 -20.70 -6.60
N ILE A 94 12.53 -20.49 -6.24
CA ILE A 94 13.07 -19.13 -6.00
C ILE A 94 13.14 -18.33 -7.30
N ASP A 95 13.40 -18.98 -8.43
CA ASP A 95 13.51 -18.32 -9.73
C ASP A 95 12.15 -17.77 -10.18
N ASN A 96 11.07 -18.51 -9.91
CA ASN A 96 9.69 -18.02 -10.13
C ASN A 96 9.31 -16.89 -9.20
N ALA A 97 9.76 -16.92 -7.94
CA ALA A 97 9.53 -15.83 -7.00
C ALA A 97 10.28 -14.56 -7.44
N GLU A 98 11.53 -14.71 -7.87
CA GLU A 98 12.35 -13.62 -8.42
C GLU A 98 11.77 -13.08 -9.73
N ALA A 99 11.30 -13.95 -10.62
CA ALA A 99 10.66 -13.57 -11.88
C ALA A 99 9.47 -12.61 -11.65
N THR A 100 8.66 -12.90 -10.63
CA THR A 100 7.51 -12.05 -10.28
C THR A 100 7.94 -10.66 -9.83
N THR A 101 8.97 -10.56 -8.99
CA THR A 101 9.44 -9.26 -8.47
C THR A 101 10.21 -8.47 -9.50
N THR A 102 11.09 -9.09 -10.27
CA THR A 102 11.90 -8.41 -11.30
C THR A 102 11.02 -7.91 -12.45
N THR A 103 10.05 -8.72 -12.90
CA THR A 103 9.08 -8.27 -13.91
C THR A 103 8.19 -7.15 -13.37
N GLY A 104 7.78 -7.19 -12.09
CA GLY A 104 7.06 -6.09 -11.46
C GLY A 104 7.88 -4.80 -11.39
N GLN A 105 9.18 -4.89 -11.08
CA GLN A 105 10.09 -3.72 -11.10
C GLN A 105 10.24 -3.12 -12.49
N ASP A 106 10.36 -3.94 -13.52
CA ASP A 106 10.48 -3.42 -14.88
C ASP A 106 9.15 -2.83 -15.37
N LEU A 107 8.03 -3.44 -14.99
CA LEU A 107 6.70 -2.91 -15.30
C LEU A 107 6.47 -1.54 -14.68
N ILE A 108 6.83 -1.34 -13.40
CA ILE A 108 6.62 -0.04 -12.75
C ILE A 108 7.54 1.05 -13.32
N LYS A 109 8.79 0.72 -13.67
CA LYS A 109 9.70 1.63 -14.38
C LYS A 109 9.20 1.96 -15.78
N PHE A 110 8.60 1.00 -16.48
CA PHE A 110 7.96 1.24 -17.76
C PHE A 110 6.75 2.17 -17.59
N THR A 111 5.91 1.94 -16.59
CA THR A 111 4.77 2.79 -16.23
C THR A 111 5.20 4.25 -16.02
N GLU A 112 6.26 4.48 -15.24
CA GLU A 112 6.85 5.80 -15.00
C GLU A 112 7.27 6.47 -16.30
N LYS A 113 8.01 5.77 -17.16
CA LYS A 113 8.46 6.29 -18.45
C LYS A 113 7.29 6.64 -19.38
N ILE A 114 6.28 5.80 -19.44
CA ILE A 114 5.09 6.01 -20.30
C ILE A 114 4.28 7.20 -19.81
N ALA A 115 4.05 7.32 -18.52
CA ALA A 115 3.34 8.46 -17.95
C ALA A 115 4.13 9.76 -18.17
N ASN A 116 5.43 9.80 -17.91
CA ASN A 116 6.29 10.95 -18.20
C ASN A 116 6.29 11.31 -19.71
N SER A 117 6.28 10.31 -20.60
CA SER A 117 6.16 10.55 -22.03
C SER A 117 4.84 11.22 -22.41
N TYR A 118 3.74 10.82 -21.79
CA TYR A 118 2.44 11.47 -21.97
C TYR A 118 2.46 12.93 -21.50
N TYR A 119 2.97 13.19 -20.28
CA TYR A 119 3.11 14.54 -19.73
C TYR A 119 3.96 15.43 -20.64
N ASN A 120 5.15 14.97 -21.00
CA ASN A 120 6.08 15.73 -21.83
C ASN A 120 5.51 16.02 -23.24
N THR A 121 4.81 15.07 -23.83
CA THR A 121 4.14 15.27 -25.13
C THR A 121 3.03 16.31 -25.00
N LYS A 122 2.23 16.26 -23.94
CA LYS A 122 1.12 17.18 -23.72
C LYS A 122 1.60 18.59 -23.36
N LEU A 123 2.65 18.70 -22.55
CA LEU A 123 3.18 19.99 -22.06
C LEU A 123 4.20 20.63 -23.02
N GLY A 124 4.86 19.82 -23.83
CA GLY A 124 5.86 20.27 -24.81
C GLY A 124 7.26 20.48 -24.20
N ASP A 125 7.58 19.71 -23.17
CA ASP A 125 8.87 19.76 -22.44
C ASP A 125 9.50 18.37 -22.28
N LYS A 126 10.50 18.23 -21.39
CA LYS A 126 11.22 16.98 -21.10
C LYS A 126 11.54 16.84 -19.61
N GLU A 127 10.55 17.17 -18.79
CA GLU A 127 10.69 17.13 -17.35
C GLU A 127 10.28 15.77 -16.76
N ASP A 128 10.69 15.51 -15.53
CA ASP A 128 10.24 14.35 -14.75
C ASP A 128 9.08 14.76 -13.84
N TYR A 129 7.91 14.25 -14.14
CA TYR A 129 6.67 14.52 -13.40
C TYR A 129 6.35 13.46 -12.36
N CYS A 130 7.14 12.37 -12.31
CA CYS A 130 6.99 11.34 -11.29
C CYS A 130 7.57 11.82 -9.97
N ILE A 131 6.73 11.94 -8.96
CA ILE A 131 7.13 12.37 -7.62
C ILE A 131 7.71 11.20 -6.82
N TYR A 132 7.06 10.03 -6.93
CA TYR A 132 7.43 8.85 -6.15
C TYR A 132 6.87 7.57 -6.76
N THR A 133 7.63 6.48 -6.66
CA THR A 133 7.19 5.11 -7.02
C THR A 133 7.39 4.17 -5.84
N ASP A 134 6.43 3.30 -5.59
CA ASP A 134 6.56 2.25 -4.57
C ASP A 134 5.89 0.96 -5.02
N THR A 135 6.70 -0.07 -5.25
CA THR A 135 6.31 -1.45 -5.55
C THR A 135 5.40 -1.56 -6.79
N ASP A 136 4.15 -1.14 -6.71
CA ASP A 136 3.11 -1.24 -7.73
C ASP A 136 2.32 0.07 -7.93
N SER A 137 2.79 1.16 -7.35
CA SER A 137 2.16 2.47 -7.45
C SER A 137 3.12 3.56 -7.94
N VAL A 138 2.56 4.54 -8.65
CA VAL A 138 3.25 5.75 -9.11
C VAL A 138 2.46 6.98 -8.68
N PHE A 139 3.18 8.03 -8.27
CA PHE A 139 2.62 9.29 -7.80
C PHE A 139 3.04 10.41 -8.73
N TYR A 140 2.08 11.14 -9.25
CA TYR A 140 2.27 12.27 -10.17
C TYR A 140 1.56 13.50 -9.66
N SER A 141 2.12 14.68 -9.95
CA SER A 141 1.38 15.92 -9.84
C SER A 141 0.47 16.07 -11.06
N ALA A 142 -0.84 16.13 -10.84
CA ALA A 142 -1.78 16.42 -11.91
C ALA A 142 -1.85 17.91 -12.28
N ILE A 143 -1.35 18.80 -11.42
CA ILE A 143 -1.43 20.25 -11.56
C ILE A 143 -0.91 20.76 -12.92
N PRO A 144 0.24 20.31 -13.46
CA PRO A 144 0.74 20.78 -14.75
C PRO A 144 -0.24 20.53 -15.89
N LEU A 145 -0.86 19.33 -15.94
CA LEU A 145 -1.84 18.98 -16.97
C LEU A 145 -3.14 19.77 -16.79
N VAL A 146 -3.65 19.89 -15.57
CA VAL A 146 -4.87 20.67 -15.29
C VAL A 146 -4.66 22.13 -15.65
N LYS A 147 -3.53 22.75 -15.32
CA LYS A 147 -3.20 24.13 -15.71
C LYS A 147 -3.11 24.30 -17.23
N LYS A 148 -2.61 23.30 -17.95
CA LYS A 148 -2.54 23.33 -19.41
C LYS A 148 -3.92 23.33 -20.06
N ASP A 149 -4.81 22.46 -19.57
CA ASP A 149 -6.14 22.29 -20.14
C ASP A 149 -7.14 23.35 -19.61
N PHE A 150 -6.92 23.88 -18.41
CA PHE A 150 -7.74 24.88 -17.72
C PHE A 150 -6.89 26.03 -17.18
N PRO A 151 -6.38 26.96 -18.02
CA PRO A 151 -5.43 27.99 -17.60
C PRO A 151 -5.95 28.95 -16.52
N ASN A 152 -7.26 29.12 -16.43
CA ASN A 152 -7.93 30.03 -15.51
C ASN A 152 -8.57 29.30 -14.30
N ALA A 153 -8.20 28.04 -14.06
CA ALA A 153 -8.72 27.26 -12.93
C ALA A 153 -8.29 27.86 -11.60
N ASP A 154 -9.20 27.99 -10.66
CA ASP A 154 -8.87 28.26 -9.26
C ASP A 154 -8.34 26.98 -8.63
N LEU A 155 -7.05 26.96 -8.33
CA LEU A 155 -6.37 25.81 -7.72
C LEU A 155 -6.78 25.56 -6.26
N ASN A 156 -7.46 26.52 -5.64
CA ASN A 156 -7.96 26.41 -4.26
C ASN A 156 -9.39 25.86 -4.20
N ASP A 157 -10.07 25.71 -5.33
CA ASP A 157 -11.38 25.03 -5.39
C ASP A 157 -11.14 23.50 -5.38
N ASP A 158 -11.15 22.91 -4.18
CA ASP A 158 -10.93 21.48 -3.98
C ASP A 158 -11.89 20.60 -4.77
N LYS A 159 -13.14 21.04 -4.95
CA LYS A 159 -14.15 20.26 -5.68
C LYS A 159 -13.88 20.26 -7.18
N PHE A 160 -13.67 21.44 -7.75
CA PHE A 160 -13.33 21.61 -9.17
C PHE A 160 -12.02 20.87 -9.47
N MET A 161 -10.99 21.09 -8.65
CA MET A 161 -9.68 20.43 -8.84
C MET A 161 -9.79 18.92 -8.75
N THR A 162 -10.52 18.38 -7.79
CA THR A 162 -10.74 16.93 -7.68
C THR A 162 -11.37 16.36 -8.94
N GLU A 163 -12.43 17.01 -9.46
CA GLU A 163 -13.09 16.57 -10.70
C GLU A 163 -12.12 16.57 -11.89
N LYS A 164 -11.38 17.67 -12.09
CA LYS A 164 -10.45 17.79 -13.23
C LYS A 164 -9.22 16.87 -13.10
N ILE A 165 -8.76 16.64 -11.89
CA ILE A 165 -7.69 15.65 -11.61
C ILE A 165 -8.18 14.24 -11.95
N LEU A 166 -9.40 13.86 -11.57
CA LEU A 166 -9.97 12.55 -11.89
C LEU A 166 -10.16 12.35 -13.40
N GLU A 167 -10.66 13.37 -14.11
CA GLU A 167 -10.76 13.35 -15.57
C GLU A 167 -9.38 13.14 -16.23
N THR A 168 -8.41 13.94 -15.82
CA THR A 168 -7.02 13.87 -16.34
C THR A 168 -6.38 12.52 -16.02
N ALA A 169 -6.52 12.06 -14.78
CA ALA A 169 -5.98 10.77 -14.33
C ALA A 169 -6.57 9.60 -15.12
N LYS A 170 -7.85 9.67 -15.49
CA LYS A 170 -8.50 8.65 -16.33
C LYS A 170 -7.85 8.55 -17.70
N VAL A 171 -7.56 9.69 -18.34
CA VAL A 171 -6.89 9.71 -19.65
C VAL A 171 -5.46 9.15 -19.56
N VAL A 172 -4.71 9.54 -18.53
CA VAL A 172 -3.35 9.01 -18.29
C VAL A 172 -3.39 7.51 -18.00
N GLN A 173 -4.33 7.06 -17.18
CA GLN A 173 -4.54 5.64 -16.87
C GLN A 173 -4.80 4.81 -18.13
N ASP A 174 -5.69 5.27 -18.99
CA ASP A 174 -6.04 4.55 -20.22
C ASP A 174 -4.84 4.48 -21.17
N TYR A 175 -4.08 5.56 -21.30
CA TYR A 175 -2.85 5.60 -22.08
C TYR A 175 -1.78 4.63 -21.57
N ILE A 176 -1.60 4.55 -20.25
CA ILE A 176 -0.67 3.60 -19.62
C ILE A 176 -1.14 2.15 -19.88
N ASN A 177 -2.43 1.85 -19.63
CA ASN A 177 -2.98 0.50 -19.79
C ASN A 177 -2.89 0.01 -21.25
N GLU A 178 -3.11 0.89 -22.23
CA GLU A 178 -2.90 0.57 -23.64
C GLU A 178 -1.43 0.23 -23.93
N SER A 179 -0.50 0.97 -23.32
CA SER A 179 0.94 0.77 -23.48
C SER A 179 1.44 -0.56 -22.88
N TYR A 180 0.70 -1.17 -21.95
CA TYR A 180 1.05 -2.48 -21.40
C TYR A 180 0.99 -3.61 -22.43
N ASN A 181 0.19 -3.49 -23.49
CA ASN A 181 0.24 -4.42 -24.63
C ASN A 181 1.63 -4.42 -25.29
N LEU A 182 2.25 -3.23 -25.41
CA LEU A 182 3.59 -3.09 -25.95
C LEU A 182 4.64 -3.71 -25.03
N PHE A 183 4.51 -3.49 -23.70
CA PHE A 183 5.38 -4.10 -22.70
C PHE A 183 5.31 -5.62 -22.75
N ALA A 184 4.11 -6.19 -22.69
CA ALA A 184 3.90 -7.64 -22.72
C ALA A 184 4.49 -8.27 -24.01
N LYS A 185 4.22 -7.66 -25.16
CA LYS A 185 4.67 -8.19 -26.44
C LYS A 185 6.18 -8.08 -26.66
N ARG A 186 6.77 -6.90 -26.38
CA ARG A 186 8.19 -6.64 -26.68
C ARG A 186 9.16 -7.13 -25.62
N PHE A 187 8.78 -7.07 -24.35
CA PHE A 187 9.68 -7.43 -23.24
C PHE A 187 9.46 -8.84 -22.72
N LEU A 188 8.20 -9.35 -22.78
CA LEU A 188 7.86 -10.64 -22.20
C LEU A 188 7.51 -11.69 -23.25
N ASN A 189 7.44 -11.32 -24.53
CA ASN A 189 6.94 -12.20 -25.63
C ASN A 189 5.60 -12.85 -25.29
N CYS A 190 4.67 -12.05 -24.78
CA CYS A 190 3.36 -12.49 -24.31
C CYS A 190 2.27 -11.71 -25.05
N ASP A 191 1.34 -12.41 -25.69
CA ASP A 191 0.21 -11.81 -26.42
C ASP A 191 -0.96 -11.45 -25.49
N GLU A 192 -1.08 -12.16 -24.35
CA GLU A 192 -2.12 -11.93 -23.35
C GLU A 192 -1.50 -11.56 -22.01
N HIS A 193 -1.99 -10.50 -21.38
CA HIS A 193 -1.56 -10.08 -20.06
C HIS A 193 -2.75 -9.63 -19.20
N ARG A 194 -2.49 -9.44 -17.90
CA ARG A 194 -3.46 -8.93 -16.93
C ARG A 194 -2.94 -7.67 -16.21
N PHE A 195 -1.97 -6.99 -16.81
CA PHE A 195 -1.49 -5.72 -16.26
C PHE A 195 -2.59 -4.69 -16.40
N ASP A 196 -2.93 -4.06 -15.30
CA ASP A 196 -3.98 -3.06 -15.21
C ASP A 196 -3.65 -2.12 -14.05
N ILE A 197 -3.42 -0.85 -14.37
CA ILE A 197 -3.23 0.19 -13.37
C ILE A 197 -4.50 1.01 -13.25
N LYS A 198 -4.82 1.42 -12.01
CA LYS A 198 -6.01 2.22 -11.70
C LYS A 198 -5.63 3.43 -10.88
N GLN A 199 -6.29 4.54 -11.16
CA GLN A 199 -6.28 5.67 -10.27
C GLN A 199 -6.94 5.25 -8.95
N GLU A 200 -6.23 5.42 -7.84
CA GLU A 200 -6.72 5.02 -6.51
C GLU A 200 -7.17 6.22 -5.69
N CYS A 201 -6.31 7.23 -5.54
CA CYS A 201 -6.64 8.38 -4.70
C CYS A 201 -6.18 9.70 -5.30
N VAL A 202 -6.82 10.79 -4.86
CA VAL A 202 -6.36 12.16 -5.08
C VAL A 202 -5.98 12.74 -3.73
N ALA A 203 -4.73 13.18 -3.61
CA ALA A 203 -4.25 13.91 -2.45
C ALA A 203 -4.20 15.41 -2.77
N LYS A 204 -4.73 16.24 -1.85
CA LYS A 204 -4.62 17.70 -1.92
C LYS A 204 -3.18 18.14 -1.73
N SER A 205 -2.51 17.53 -0.78
CA SER A 205 -1.11 17.75 -0.47
C SER A 205 -0.45 16.47 0.05
N ALA A 206 0.86 16.37 -0.16
CA ALA A 206 1.64 15.25 0.34
C ALA A 206 3.10 15.64 0.50
N PHE A 207 3.83 14.94 1.36
CA PHE A 207 5.27 15.08 1.43
C PHE A 207 5.94 13.73 1.66
N TRP A 208 7.12 13.57 1.09
CA TRP A 208 7.95 12.38 1.19
C TRP A 208 9.25 12.71 1.93
N VAL A 209 9.46 12.06 3.08
CA VAL A 209 10.70 12.21 3.85
C VAL A 209 11.81 11.36 3.26
N THR A 210 11.47 10.10 2.95
CA THR A 210 12.35 9.14 2.29
C THR A 210 11.52 7.96 1.78
N LYS A 211 12.15 6.98 1.11
CA LYS A 211 11.50 5.78 0.61
C LYS A 211 10.67 5.10 1.71
N LYS A 212 9.40 4.84 1.41
CA LYS A 212 8.39 4.23 2.32
C LYS A 212 8.10 5.04 3.60
N ARG A 213 8.44 6.34 3.63
CA ARG A 213 8.14 7.24 4.74
C ARG A 213 7.56 8.54 4.22
N TYR A 214 6.24 8.63 4.20
CA TYR A 214 5.51 9.78 3.65
C TYR A 214 4.16 9.97 4.35
N GLY A 215 3.58 11.15 4.16
CA GLY A 215 2.24 11.50 4.56
C GLY A 215 1.50 12.19 3.42
N GLN A 216 0.22 11.90 3.27
CA GLN A 216 -0.63 12.50 2.24
C GLN A 216 -2.02 12.80 2.81
N TRP A 217 -2.56 13.93 2.40
CA TRP A 217 -3.93 14.34 2.73
C TRP A 217 -4.84 13.99 1.56
N ILE A 218 -5.53 12.86 1.69
CA ILE A 218 -6.39 12.31 0.65
C ILE A 218 -7.77 12.97 0.73
N ILE A 219 -8.24 13.50 -0.39
CA ILE A 219 -9.56 14.13 -0.55
C ILE A 219 -10.52 13.30 -1.41
N ASN A 220 -9.99 12.33 -2.15
CA ASN A 220 -10.79 11.33 -2.88
C ASN A 220 -10.09 9.97 -2.82
N ASP A 221 -10.82 8.92 -2.44
CA ASP A 221 -10.33 7.55 -2.33
C ASP A 221 -11.29 6.61 -3.08
N GLY A 222 -10.83 6.03 -4.20
CA GLY A 222 -11.63 5.14 -5.04
C GLY A 222 -12.89 5.78 -5.65
N GLY A 223 -12.88 7.09 -5.93
CA GLY A 223 -14.01 7.85 -6.46
C GLY A 223 -14.93 8.46 -5.39
N LEU A 224 -14.66 8.19 -4.10
CA LEU A 224 -15.44 8.74 -2.98
C LEU A 224 -14.71 9.91 -2.34
N THR A 225 -15.41 11.01 -2.14
CA THR A 225 -14.90 12.18 -1.40
C THR A 225 -14.64 11.79 0.05
N CYS A 226 -13.47 12.16 0.57
CA CYS A 226 -13.07 11.90 1.96
C CYS A 226 -12.17 13.03 2.48
N ASP A 227 -11.91 13.03 3.79
CA ASP A 227 -10.89 13.83 4.46
C ASP A 227 -10.02 12.87 5.28
N LYS A 228 -8.96 12.34 4.67
CA LYS A 228 -8.18 11.27 5.27
C LYS A 228 -6.70 11.59 5.22
N LEU A 229 -6.06 11.60 6.40
CA LEU A 229 -4.61 11.60 6.50
C LEU A 229 -4.10 10.15 6.37
N ASP A 230 -3.42 9.83 5.26
CA ASP A 230 -2.74 8.54 5.07
C ASP A 230 -1.23 8.70 5.30
N VAL A 231 -0.71 7.93 6.23
CA VAL A 231 0.69 8.03 6.67
C VAL A 231 1.36 6.67 6.59
N LYS A 232 2.52 6.62 5.95
CA LYS A 232 3.32 5.40 5.82
C LYS A 232 4.69 5.58 6.46
N GLY A 233 5.08 4.59 7.25
CA GLY A 233 6.44 4.46 7.79
C GLY A 233 6.91 5.51 8.78
N LEU A 234 6.11 6.54 9.08
CA LEU A 234 6.40 7.51 10.14
C LEU A 234 6.05 6.95 11.52
N ASP A 235 6.67 7.48 12.56
CA ASP A 235 6.53 6.93 13.92
C ASP A 235 5.10 7.05 14.47
N ILE A 236 4.32 8.01 13.99
CA ILE A 236 2.93 8.23 14.40
C ILE A 236 2.01 7.02 14.14
N VAL A 237 2.34 6.16 13.17
CA VAL A 237 1.53 4.96 12.87
C VAL A 237 1.92 3.75 13.72
N ARG A 238 2.96 3.85 14.55
CA ARG A 238 3.43 2.75 15.39
C ARG A 238 2.57 2.62 16.65
N SER A 239 2.10 1.42 16.92
CA SER A 239 1.32 1.12 18.12
C SER A 239 2.11 1.32 19.44
N SER A 240 3.44 1.29 19.36
CA SER A 240 4.34 1.55 20.49
C SER A 240 4.64 3.03 20.74
N PHE A 241 4.05 3.94 19.96
CA PHE A 241 4.24 5.37 20.15
C PHE A 241 3.23 5.91 21.18
N PRO A 242 3.64 6.84 22.09
CA PRO A 242 2.73 7.36 23.13
C PRO A 242 1.49 8.01 22.51
N PRO A 243 0.27 7.77 23.03
CA PRO A 243 -0.96 8.30 22.45
C PRO A 243 -0.95 9.82 22.28
N ALA A 244 -0.64 10.58 23.32
CA ALA A 244 -0.62 12.04 23.26
C ALA A 244 0.39 12.60 22.23
N MET A 245 1.56 11.96 22.11
CA MET A 245 2.54 12.33 21.09
C MET A 245 2.06 12.01 19.68
N ARG A 246 1.34 10.89 19.52
CA ARG A 246 0.73 10.52 18.22
C ARG A 246 -0.30 11.55 17.79
N ASP A 247 -1.15 12.00 18.71
CA ASP A 247 -2.18 12.98 18.44
C ASP A 247 -1.57 14.33 18.04
N LEU A 248 -0.57 14.79 18.79
CA LEU A 248 0.18 16.00 18.44
C LEU A 248 0.83 15.90 17.06
N MET A 249 1.58 14.82 16.80
CA MET A 249 2.27 14.66 15.53
C MET A 249 1.29 14.50 14.36
N THR A 250 0.13 13.90 14.58
CA THR A 250 -0.94 13.81 13.56
C THR A 250 -1.47 15.20 13.22
N GLN A 251 -1.70 16.03 14.25
CA GLN A 251 -2.14 17.41 14.06
C GLN A 251 -1.07 18.25 13.35
N VAL A 252 0.19 18.21 13.83
CA VAL A 252 1.32 18.91 13.21
C VAL A 252 1.50 18.49 11.74
N LEU A 253 1.39 17.20 11.44
CA LEU A 253 1.46 16.73 10.07
C LEU A 253 0.33 17.28 9.20
N LYS A 254 -0.89 17.34 9.74
CA LYS A 254 -2.05 17.93 9.07
C LYS A 254 -1.87 19.43 8.83
N ASP A 255 -1.32 20.15 9.81
CA ASP A 255 -0.99 21.57 9.72
C ASP A 255 0.07 21.83 8.63
N ILE A 256 1.14 21.03 8.59
CA ILE A 256 2.17 21.12 7.53
C ILE A 256 1.57 20.87 6.13
N LEU A 257 0.73 19.85 6.00
CA LEU A 257 0.06 19.54 4.74
C LEU A 257 -0.99 20.58 4.34
N GLY A 258 -1.50 21.34 5.32
CA GLY A 258 -2.42 22.46 5.13
C GLY A 258 -1.76 23.81 4.95
N ASP A 259 -0.43 23.84 4.85
CA ASP A 259 0.39 25.07 4.70
C ASP A 259 0.15 26.08 5.84
N VAL A 260 -0.06 25.57 7.06
CA VAL A 260 -0.17 26.41 8.27
C VAL A 260 1.19 27.01 8.58
N ASP A 261 1.18 28.27 9.02
CA ASP A 261 2.40 29.01 9.34
C ASP A 261 3.23 28.30 10.43
N LYS A 262 4.55 28.36 10.26
CA LYS A 262 5.50 27.71 11.15
C LYS A 262 5.35 28.16 12.60
N ASP A 263 5.11 29.48 12.82
CA ASP A 263 5.01 30.03 14.17
C ASP A 263 3.77 29.49 14.91
N GLU A 264 2.65 29.28 14.21
CA GLU A 264 1.46 28.62 14.77
C GLU A 264 1.74 27.16 15.15
N ILE A 265 2.49 26.45 14.31
CA ILE A 265 2.89 25.05 14.60
C ILE A 265 3.80 25.01 15.84
N ASP A 266 4.77 25.92 15.92
CA ASP A 266 5.69 26.02 17.04
C ASP A 266 4.94 26.38 18.34
N GLU A 267 3.93 27.25 18.30
CA GLU A 267 3.06 27.55 19.45
C GLU A 267 2.31 26.33 19.95
N LYS A 268 1.72 25.51 19.03
CA LYS A 268 1.05 24.26 19.38
C LYS A 268 1.99 23.27 20.06
N ILE A 269 3.22 23.13 19.55
CA ILE A 269 4.25 22.27 20.14
C ILE A 269 4.65 22.76 21.55
N MET A 270 4.82 24.08 21.71
CA MET A 270 5.19 24.67 23.01
C MET A 270 4.05 24.58 24.04
N LYS A 271 2.81 24.70 23.60
CA LYS A 271 1.62 24.45 24.43
C LYS A 271 1.59 23.02 24.93
N PHE A 272 1.71 22.06 24.01
CA PHE A 272 1.77 20.63 24.34
C PHE A 272 2.89 20.29 25.33
N LYS A 273 4.09 20.88 25.16
CA LYS A 273 5.21 20.69 26.08
C LYS A 273 4.88 21.15 27.52
N LYS A 274 4.05 22.15 27.68
CA LYS A 274 3.56 22.60 29.01
C LYS A 274 2.53 21.62 29.56
N GLU A 275 1.57 21.21 28.74
CA GLU A 275 0.48 20.31 29.10
C GLU A 275 0.96 18.89 29.45
N MET A 276 2.06 18.42 28.84
CA MET A 276 2.67 17.13 29.16
C MET A 276 2.97 16.92 30.64
N LYS A 277 3.24 18.00 31.39
CA LYS A 277 3.55 17.93 32.82
C LYS A 277 2.36 17.50 33.69
N THR A 278 1.14 17.70 33.18
CA THR A 278 -0.12 17.37 33.87
C THR A 278 -0.91 16.28 33.15
N THR A 279 -0.42 15.82 32.01
CA THR A 279 -1.07 14.75 31.25
C THR A 279 -0.91 13.41 31.97
N ASP A 280 -1.98 12.59 31.93
CA ASP A 280 -1.95 11.24 32.48
C ASP A 280 -0.77 10.44 31.92
N ILE A 281 -0.05 9.78 32.83
CA ILE A 281 1.12 8.98 32.50
C ILE A 281 0.84 7.90 31.43
N GLN A 282 -0.38 7.37 31.39
CA GLN A 282 -0.79 6.39 30.37
C GLN A 282 -0.73 6.97 28.95
N ASN A 283 -0.98 8.26 28.79
CA ASN A 283 -1.00 8.93 27.49
C ASN A 283 0.39 9.36 27.00
N ILE A 284 1.37 9.50 27.92
CA ILE A 284 2.75 9.89 27.58
C ILE A 284 3.75 8.76 27.67
N SER A 285 3.33 7.59 28.17
CA SER A 285 4.19 6.40 28.28
C SER A 285 4.26 5.64 26.97
N LEU A 286 5.37 4.94 26.75
CA LEU A 286 5.56 4.04 25.60
C LEU A 286 4.73 2.76 25.82
N PRO A 287 3.65 2.53 25.07
CA PRO A 287 2.88 1.30 25.21
C PRO A 287 3.69 0.11 24.73
N THR A 288 3.80 -0.89 25.58
CA THR A 288 4.53 -2.13 25.29
C THR A 288 3.57 -3.32 25.33
N GLY A 289 3.40 -3.97 24.17
CA GLY A 289 2.53 -5.15 24.07
C GLY A 289 3.16 -6.39 24.71
N VAL A 290 2.40 -7.09 25.54
CA VAL A 290 2.79 -8.38 26.11
C VAL A 290 1.97 -9.48 25.47
N LYS A 291 2.65 -10.37 24.71
CA LYS A 291 2.01 -11.55 24.08
C LYS A 291 2.24 -12.80 24.93
N LYS A 292 1.22 -13.66 25.01
CA LYS A 292 1.30 -14.95 25.73
C LYS A 292 1.77 -14.79 27.18
N LEU A 293 1.14 -13.91 27.94
CA LEU A 293 1.47 -13.57 29.31
C LEU A 293 1.72 -14.83 30.17
N ASN A 294 0.88 -15.86 30.04
CA ASN A 294 0.99 -17.14 30.76
C ASN A 294 2.30 -17.91 30.51
N LYS A 295 3.01 -17.65 29.41
CA LYS A 295 4.32 -18.25 29.12
C LYS A 295 5.35 -17.96 30.22
N PHE A 296 5.22 -16.84 30.87
CA PHE A 296 6.14 -16.34 31.89
C PHE A 296 5.71 -16.71 33.32
N LYS A 297 4.51 -17.28 33.48
CA LYS A 297 4.03 -17.73 34.78
C LYS A 297 4.81 -18.96 35.22
N ASP A 298 5.19 -18.98 36.49
CA ASP A 298 5.73 -20.15 37.20
C ASP A 298 4.66 -20.76 38.12
N SER A 299 4.98 -21.83 38.82
CA SER A 299 4.12 -22.36 39.86
C SER A 299 3.91 -21.32 40.97
N THR A 300 2.66 -20.90 41.18
CA THR A 300 2.33 -19.93 42.21
C THR A 300 1.86 -20.66 43.47
N PRO A 301 2.50 -20.46 44.62
CA PRO A 301 2.00 -21.00 45.88
C PRO A 301 0.54 -20.56 46.16
N LYS A 302 -0.24 -21.38 46.89
CA LYS A 302 -1.65 -21.08 47.13
C LYS A 302 -1.89 -19.83 47.99
N ASP A 303 -0.91 -19.50 48.81
CA ASP A 303 -0.86 -18.34 49.72
C ASP A 303 -0.15 -17.11 49.18
N ALA A 304 0.36 -17.17 47.94
CA ALA A 304 1.03 -16.04 47.33
C ALA A 304 0.04 -14.95 46.87
N VAL A 305 0.29 -13.71 47.31
CA VAL A 305 -0.46 -12.52 46.90
C VAL A 305 -0.24 -12.22 45.40
N PHE A 306 0.96 -12.41 44.91
CA PHE A 306 1.32 -12.15 43.52
C PHE A 306 1.70 -13.42 42.76
N THR A 307 1.37 -13.45 41.49
CA THR A 307 1.77 -14.52 40.56
C THR A 307 3.29 -14.64 40.48
N THR A 308 3.80 -15.83 40.77
CA THR A 308 5.24 -16.14 40.63
C THR A 308 5.60 -16.22 39.14
N MET A 309 6.77 -15.68 38.81
CA MET A 309 7.23 -15.58 37.40
C MET A 309 8.60 -16.23 37.23
N LYS A 310 8.80 -16.83 36.08
CA LYS A 310 10.08 -17.48 35.71
C LYS A 310 11.23 -16.51 35.77
N LYS A 311 12.42 -17.03 36.13
CA LYS A 311 13.68 -16.25 36.09
C LYS A 311 13.90 -15.69 34.70
N GLY A 312 14.31 -14.43 34.60
CA GLY A 312 14.53 -13.72 33.33
C GLY A 312 13.27 -13.13 32.70
N THR A 313 12.12 -13.18 33.37
CA THR A 313 10.90 -12.49 32.88
C THR A 313 11.17 -10.99 32.72
N PRO A 314 10.87 -10.39 31.54
CA PRO A 314 11.05 -8.96 31.30
C PRO A 314 10.27 -8.08 32.27
N VAL A 315 10.80 -6.89 32.61
CA VAL A 315 10.22 -5.99 33.61
C VAL A 315 8.77 -5.59 33.28
N HIS A 316 8.47 -5.27 32.01
CA HIS A 316 7.11 -4.91 31.57
C HIS A 316 6.10 -6.08 31.74
N VAL A 317 6.57 -7.32 31.59
CA VAL A 317 5.73 -8.51 31.83
C VAL A 317 5.48 -8.69 33.33
N LYS A 318 6.49 -8.44 34.16
CA LYS A 318 6.35 -8.45 35.64
C LYS A 318 5.32 -7.40 36.07
N ALA A 319 5.45 -6.18 35.55
CA ALA A 319 4.51 -5.11 35.83
C ALA A 319 3.08 -5.46 35.42
N ALA A 320 2.89 -6.07 34.25
CA ALA A 320 1.58 -6.51 33.78
C ALA A 320 0.95 -7.58 34.70
N TRP A 321 1.74 -8.54 35.19
CA TRP A 321 1.25 -9.53 36.14
C TRP A 321 0.89 -8.91 37.48
N ILE A 322 1.75 -8.08 38.05
CA ILE A 322 1.50 -7.38 39.32
C ILE A 322 0.21 -6.54 39.21
N TYR A 323 0.05 -5.80 38.11
CA TYR A 323 -1.16 -5.00 37.87
C TYR A 323 -2.41 -5.87 37.79
N ASN A 324 -2.37 -7.00 37.06
CA ASN A 324 -3.47 -7.94 36.96
C ASN A 324 -3.81 -8.57 38.33
N ASP A 325 -2.82 -8.87 39.16
CA ASP A 325 -3.05 -9.41 40.50
C ASP A 325 -3.67 -8.35 41.42
N LEU A 326 -3.22 -7.09 41.33
CA LEU A 326 -3.82 -5.98 42.09
C LEU A 326 -5.28 -5.69 41.72
N LEU A 327 -5.67 -5.92 40.45
CA LEU A 327 -7.07 -5.77 40.01
C LEU A 327 -8.00 -6.86 40.51
N ARG A 328 -7.48 -7.93 41.12
CA ARG A 328 -8.28 -9.05 41.68
C ARG A 328 -8.63 -8.85 43.15
N TYR A 329 -8.03 -7.86 43.81
CA TYR A 329 -8.28 -7.43 45.15
C TYR A 329 -9.00 -6.08 45.19
#